data_83e5ac33140f497f512a00c571de599c
#
_entry.id   83e5ac33140f497f512a00c571de599c
#
_cell.length_a   1.000
_cell.length_b   1.000
_cell.length_c   1.000
_cell.angle_alpha   90.00
_cell.angle_beta   90.00
_cell.angle_gamma   90.00
#
_symmetry.space_group_name_H-M   'P 1'
#
loop_
_entity.id
_entity.type
_entity.pdbx_description
1 polymer ?
#
loop_
_entity_poly.entity_id
_entity_poly.type
_entity_poly.pdbx_seq_one_letter_code
_entity_poly.pdbx_strand_id
1 'polypeptide(L)'
;MKLSVREIAVFGMLGGVMYASKVLMDVFPNIHLLGVFTMAFTLQYGKKALYPVYIYVLILGLFSGFSAWWVPHLYLWVVLWGATMLLPRNLPSKIRPVVYMAVCAGHGFLYGTLYAPAQAILFGLDFQGMIAWTVAGLPFDLIHGVSNFCA
;
A
#
# COMPACT_ATOMS: atom_id res chain seq x y z
N MET A 1 11.79 -10.95 16.27
CA MET A 1 10.70 -11.92 15.97
C MET A 1 11.30 -13.01 15.10
N LYS A 2 11.44 -14.26 15.58
CA LYS A 2 11.98 -15.35 14.76
C LYS A 2 10.89 -15.85 13.80
N LEU A 3 11.27 -16.09 12.53
CA LEU A 3 10.41 -16.71 11.53
C LEU A 3 10.73 -18.21 11.44
N SER A 4 9.72 -19.03 11.27
CA SER A 4 9.88 -20.43 10.90
C SER A 4 10.17 -20.55 9.39
N VAL A 5 10.78 -21.66 8.97
CA VAL A 5 11.05 -21.94 7.54
C VAL A 5 9.76 -21.87 6.71
N ARG A 6 8.66 -22.39 7.26
CA ARG A 6 7.34 -22.33 6.63
C ARG A 6 6.87 -20.88 6.43
N GLU A 7 7.04 -20.02 7.43
CA GLU A 7 6.67 -18.60 7.31
C GLU A 7 7.51 -17.88 6.26
N ILE A 8 8.80 -18.17 6.19
CA ILE A 8 9.68 -17.58 5.17
C ILE A 8 9.18 -17.95 3.77
N ALA A 9 8.88 -19.21 3.54
CA ALA A 9 8.36 -19.68 2.25
C ALA A 9 7.00 -19.02 1.92
N VAL A 10 6.07 -19.00 2.88
CA VAL A 10 4.74 -18.39 2.70
C VAL A 10 4.86 -16.89 2.40
N PHE A 11 5.65 -16.16 3.18
CA PHE A 11 5.79 -14.71 2.97
C PHE A 11 6.51 -14.38 1.66
N GLY A 12 7.46 -15.21 1.23
CA GLY A 12 8.07 -15.11 -0.09
C GLY A 12 7.05 -15.26 -1.22
N MET A 13 6.21 -16.29 -1.15
CA MET A 13 5.13 -16.50 -2.12
C MET A 13 4.11 -15.35 -2.11
N LEU A 14 3.67 -14.88 -0.94
CA LEU A 14 2.72 -13.79 -0.82
C LEU A 14 3.25 -12.48 -1.40
N GLY A 15 4.53 -12.15 -1.16
CA GLY A 15 5.20 -11.00 -1.79
C GLY A 15 5.28 -11.14 -3.31
N GLY A 16 5.57 -12.34 -3.81
CA GLY A 16 5.53 -12.65 -5.23
C GLY A 16 4.14 -12.51 -5.85
N VAL A 17 3.09 -12.96 -5.15
CA VAL A 17 1.69 -12.78 -5.59
C VAL A 17 1.31 -11.29 -5.64
N MET A 18 1.71 -10.48 -4.66
CA MET A 18 1.50 -9.02 -4.71
C MET A 18 2.13 -8.42 -5.97
N TYR A 19 3.39 -8.77 -6.26
CA TYR A 19 4.08 -8.27 -7.44
C TYR A 19 3.43 -8.75 -8.74
N ALA A 20 3.10 -10.03 -8.84
CA ALA A 20 2.42 -10.59 -10.01
C ALA A 20 1.07 -9.90 -10.27
N SER A 21 0.27 -9.68 -9.21
CA SER A 21 -1.01 -8.97 -9.34
C SER A 21 -0.82 -7.54 -9.83
N LYS A 22 0.21 -6.84 -9.34
CA LYS A 22 0.57 -5.49 -9.79
C LYS A 22 0.88 -5.49 -11.28
N VAL A 23 1.74 -6.38 -11.75
CA VAL A 23 2.12 -6.48 -13.16
C VAL A 23 0.91 -6.81 -14.05
N LEU A 24 0.05 -7.73 -13.64
CA LEU A 24 -1.16 -8.08 -14.39
C LEU A 24 -2.16 -6.92 -14.48
N MET A 25 -2.19 -6.06 -13.46
CA MET A 25 -3.11 -4.91 -13.41
C MET A 25 -2.51 -3.62 -13.95
N ASP A 26 -1.27 -3.59 -14.40
CA ASP A 26 -0.64 -2.40 -14.98
C ASP A 26 -1.35 -1.87 -16.26
N VAL A 27 -2.18 -2.70 -16.87
CA VAL A 27 -3.08 -2.29 -17.98
C VAL A 27 -4.14 -1.27 -17.49
N PHE A 28 -4.46 -1.29 -16.20
CA PHE A 28 -5.42 -0.37 -15.59
C PHE A 28 -4.69 0.64 -14.71
N PRO A 29 -4.48 1.88 -15.19
CA PRO A 29 -3.72 2.86 -14.41
C PRO A 29 -4.39 3.15 -13.06
N ASN A 30 -3.59 3.10 -12.00
CA ASN A 30 -4.00 3.37 -10.61
C ASN A 30 -5.05 2.39 -10.03
N ILE A 31 -5.28 1.24 -10.66
CA ILE A 31 -6.11 0.15 -10.16
C ILE A 31 -5.21 -1.03 -9.80
N HIS A 32 -5.18 -1.41 -8.54
CA HIS A 32 -4.38 -2.52 -8.06
C HIS A 32 -4.89 -3.08 -6.72
N LEU A 33 -4.60 -4.34 -6.44
CA LEU A 33 -5.03 -5.04 -5.22
C LEU A 33 -4.05 -4.90 -4.03
N LEU A 34 -3.03 -4.05 -4.13
CA LEU A 34 -1.97 -3.97 -3.13
C LEU A 34 -2.47 -3.52 -1.76
N GLY A 35 -3.43 -2.57 -1.74
CA GLY A 35 -4.09 -2.14 -0.50
C GLY A 35 -4.84 -3.30 0.16
N VAL A 36 -5.61 -4.04 -0.61
CA VAL A 36 -6.38 -5.21 -0.15
C VAL A 36 -5.45 -6.30 0.38
N PHE A 37 -4.38 -6.64 -0.33
CA PHE A 37 -3.39 -7.61 0.14
C PHE A 37 -2.73 -7.16 1.44
N THR A 38 -2.29 -5.89 1.52
CA THR A 38 -1.66 -5.34 2.73
C THR A 38 -2.61 -5.45 3.92
N MET A 39 -3.89 -5.08 3.75
CA MET A 39 -4.90 -5.21 4.79
C MET A 39 -5.16 -6.68 5.15
N ALA A 40 -5.42 -7.54 4.18
CA ALA A 40 -5.70 -8.97 4.42
C ALA A 40 -4.54 -9.65 5.17
N PHE A 41 -3.31 -9.39 4.75
CA PHE A 41 -2.13 -9.94 5.44
C PHE A 41 -1.97 -9.36 6.84
N THR A 42 -2.32 -8.09 7.05
CA THR A 42 -2.28 -7.46 8.38
C THR A 42 -3.31 -8.10 9.31
N LEU A 43 -4.52 -8.32 8.83
CA LEU A 43 -5.57 -9.00 9.60
C LEU A 43 -5.19 -10.44 9.96
N GLN A 44 -4.50 -11.16 9.06
CA GLN A 44 -4.10 -12.56 9.26
C GLN A 44 -2.81 -12.71 10.08
N TYR A 45 -1.79 -11.91 9.81
CA TYR A 45 -0.43 -12.10 10.35
C TYR A 45 0.01 -11.00 11.32
N GLY A 46 -0.79 -9.94 11.49
CA GLY A 46 -0.49 -8.82 12.39
C GLY A 46 0.84 -8.16 12.02
N LYS A 47 1.76 -8.09 12.99
CA LYS A 47 3.09 -7.47 12.77
C LYS A 47 3.91 -8.18 11.70
N LYS A 48 3.69 -9.48 11.48
CA LYS A 48 4.42 -10.25 10.46
C LYS A 48 3.99 -9.94 9.03
N ALA A 49 2.86 -9.26 8.82
CA ALA A 49 2.40 -8.84 7.50
C ALA A 49 3.39 -7.92 6.76
N LEU A 50 4.24 -7.22 7.49
CA LEU A 50 5.29 -6.39 6.87
C LEU A 50 6.32 -7.21 6.08
N TYR A 51 6.52 -8.50 6.38
CA TYR A 51 7.46 -9.33 5.61
C TYR A 51 7.02 -9.49 4.15
N PRO A 52 5.83 -10.00 3.82
CA PRO A 52 5.42 -10.10 2.42
C PRO A 52 5.30 -8.73 1.74
N VAL A 53 4.90 -7.68 2.46
CA VAL A 53 4.85 -6.31 1.92
C VAL A 53 6.25 -5.83 1.51
N TYR A 54 7.26 -5.99 2.36
CA TYR A 54 8.61 -5.56 2.01
C TYR A 54 9.29 -6.47 0.98
N ILE A 55 8.93 -7.76 0.93
CA ILE A 55 9.36 -8.65 -0.17
C ILE A 55 8.79 -8.11 -1.50
N TYR A 56 7.51 -7.74 -1.53
CA TYR A 56 6.92 -7.08 -2.70
C TYR A 56 7.67 -5.79 -3.08
N VAL A 57 7.91 -4.89 -2.11
CA VAL A 57 8.62 -3.62 -2.36
C VAL A 57 10.03 -3.86 -2.91
N LEU A 58 10.74 -4.86 -2.39
CA LEU A 58 12.06 -5.25 -2.87
C LEU A 58 11.99 -5.79 -4.31
N ILE A 59 11.08 -6.72 -4.59
CA ILE A 59 10.87 -7.27 -5.94
C ILE A 59 10.54 -6.14 -6.92
N LEU A 60 9.66 -5.22 -6.53
CA LEU A 60 9.31 -4.06 -7.33
C LEU A 60 10.54 -3.22 -7.70
N GLY A 61 11.42 -2.93 -6.75
CA GLY A 61 12.67 -2.21 -7.00
C GLY A 61 13.64 -2.99 -7.90
N LEU A 62 13.75 -4.30 -7.74
CA LEU A 62 14.63 -5.16 -8.54
C LEU A 62 14.21 -5.21 -10.02
N PHE A 63 12.90 -5.29 -10.31
CA PHE A 63 12.40 -5.41 -11.68
C PHE A 63 12.12 -4.08 -12.36
N SER A 64 11.69 -3.06 -11.61
CA SER A 64 11.34 -1.75 -12.17
C SER A 64 12.37 -0.65 -11.89
N GLY A 65 13.43 -0.98 -11.15
CA GLY A 65 14.54 -0.09 -10.81
C GLY A 65 14.34 0.67 -9.48
N PHE A 66 15.44 0.80 -8.74
CA PHE A 66 15.52 1.59 -7.52
C PHE A 66 15.77 3.06 -7.89
N SER A 67 14.71 3.85 -7.98
CA SER A 67 14.80 5.27 -8.29
C SER A 67 13.90 6.10 -7.35
N ALA A 68 13.80 7.41 -7.61
CA ALA A 68 13.04 8.34 -6.76
C ALA A 68 11.58 7.89 -6.52
N TRP A 69 10.92 7.34 -7.54
CA TRP A 69 9.54 6.85 -7.43
C TRP A 69 9.39 5.64 -6.49
N TRP A 70 10.46 4.88 -6.26
CA TRP A 70 10.42 3.69 -5.39
C TRP A 70 10.49 4.06 -3.90
N VAL A 71 11.15 5.18 -3.55
CA VAL A 71 11.38 5.59 -2.15
C VAL A 71 10.09 5.68 -1.32
N PRO A 72 8.99 6.26 -1.80
CA PRO A 72 7.75 6.31 -1.04
C PRO A 72 7.17 4.93 -0.66
N HIS A 73 7.41 3.91 -1.48
CA HIS A 73 6.92 2.55 -1.20
C HIS A 73 7.51 1.96 0.10
N LEU A 74 8.62 2.50 0.59
CA LEU A 74 9.20 2.09 1.86
C LEU A 74 8.31 2.40 3.07
N TYR A 75 7.41 3.40 2.98
CA TYR A 75 6.56 3.77 4.10
C TYR A 75 5.05 3.77 3.79
N LEU A 76 4.63 3.93 2.54
CA LEU A 76 3.21 3.99 2.17
C LEU A 76 2.40 2.81 2.72
N TRP A 77 2.92 1.61 2.54
CA TRP A 77 2.24 0.39 3.00
C TRP A 77 2.27 0.23 4.52
N VAL A 78 3.26 0.82 5.19
CA VAL A 78 3.32 0.86 6.67
C VAL A 78 2.20 1.71 7.24
N VAL A 79 1.80 2.79 6.55
CA VAL A 79 0.66 3.62 6.96
C VAL A 79 -0.63 2.80 6.93
N LEU A 80 -0.89 2.07 5.84
CA LEU A 80 -2.07 1.20 5.74
C LEU A 80 -2.02 0.04 6.74
N TRP A 81 -0.85 -0.60 6.89
CA TRP A 81 -0.63 -1.62 7.91
C TRP A 81 -0.94 -1.07 9.32
N GLY A 82 -0.41 0.10 9.66
CA GLY A 82 -0.63 0.74 10.96
C GLY A 82 -2.11 1.08 11.18
N ALA A 83 -2.77 1.69 10.21
CA ALA A 83 -4.20 1.97 10.25
C ALA A 83 -5.03 0.69 10.48
N THR A 84 -4.69 -0.39 9.76
CA THR A 84 -5.35 -1.69 9.94
C THR A 84 -5.10 -2.29 11.32
N MET A 85 -3.87 -2.17 11.86
CA MET A 85 -3.52 -2.66 13.20
C MET A 85 -4.25 -1.92 14.34
N LEU A 86 -4.67 -0.68 14.10
CA LEU A 86 -5.44 0.14 15.05
C LEU A 86 -6.93 -0.19 15.05
N LEU A 87 -7.43 -0.94 14.06
CA LEU A 87 -8.84 -1.31 14.00
C LEU A 87 -9.22 -2.24 15.16
N PRO A 88 -10.42 -2.03 15.77
CA PRO A 88 -10.93 -2.91 16.80
C PRO A 88 -11.09 -4.34 16.27
N ARG A 89 -10.57 -5.33 17.01
CA ARG A 89 -10.66 -6.74 16.62
C ARG A 89 -12.08 -7.33 16.75
N ASN A 90 -12.93 -6.71 17.56
CA ASN A 90 -14.28 -7.13 17.88
C ASN A 90 -15.36 -6.38 17.09
N LEU A 91 -15.02 -5.92 15.88
CA LEU A 91 -16.02 -5.33 14.98
C LEU A 91 -17.16 -6.32 14.69
N PRO A 92 -18.43 -5.87 14.76
CA PRO A 92 -19.57 -6.68 14.34
C PRO A 92 -19.41 -7.19 12.91
N SER A 93 -19.76 -8.45 12.65
CA SER A 93 -19.56 -9.10 11.34
C SER A 93 -20.20 -8.35 10.19
N LYS A 94 -21.36 -7.72 10.41
CA LYS A 94 -22.11 -6.97 9.39
C LYS A 94 -21.40 -5.69 8.92
N ILE A 95 -20.70 -4.98 9.82
CA ILE A 95 -20.03 -3.70 9.48
C ILE A 95 -18.55 -3.88 9.17
N ARG A 96 -17.96 -5.01 9.55
CA ARG A 96 -16.54 -5.30 9.38
C ARG A 96 -16.04 -5.10 7.95
N PRO A 97 -16.67 -5.66 6.91
CA PRO A 97 -16.24 -5.45 5.53
C PRO A 97 -16.24 -3.96 5.14
N VAL A 98 -17.32 -3.24 5.51
CA VAL A 98 -17.44 -1.82 5.17
C VAL A 98 -16.34 -0.99 5.82
N VAL A 99 -15.97 -1.29 7.08
CA VAL A 99 -14.87 -0.62 7.75
C VAL A 99 -13.55 -0.89 7.04
N TYR A 100 -13.31 -2.13 6.63
CA TYR A 100 -12.09 -2.49 5.91
C TYR A 100 -12.00 -1.82 4.54
N MET A 101 -13.10 -1.85 3.77
CA MET A 101 -13.21 -1.12 2.51
C MET A 101 -12.97 0.38 2.70
N ALA A 102 -13.57 0.99 3.71
CA ALA A 102 -13.41 2.42 4.00
C ALA A 102 -11.95 2.78 4.38
N VAL A 103 -11.25 1.95 5.14
CA VAL A 103 -9.84 2.18 5.51
C VAL A 103 -8.93 2.02 4.29
N CYS A 104 -9.14 0.99 3.46
CA CYS A 104 -8.42 0.82 2.19
C CYS A 104 -8.66 2.00 1.24
N ALA A 105 -9.91 2.43 1.09
CA ALA A 105 -10.27 3.59 0.28
C ALA A 105 -9.62 4.87 0.81
N GLY A 106 -9.69 5.11 2.12
CA GLY A 106 -9.05 6.25 2.77
C GLY A 106 -7.55 6.33 2.49
N HIS A 107 -6.85 5.20 2.57
CA HIS A 107 -5.44 5.13 2.17
C HIS A 107 -5.26 5.45 0.68
N GLY A 108 -6.13 4.95 -0.18
CA GLY A 108 -6.10 5.24 -1.62
C GLY A 108 -6.31 6.72 -1.93
N PHE A 109 -7.28 7.38 -1.29
CA PHE A 109 -7.52 8.82 -1.43
C PHE A 109 -6.38 9.69 -0.90
N LEU A 110 -5.59 9.18 0.04
CA LEU A 110 -4.43 9.87 0.60
C LEU A 110 -3.12 9.47 -0.06
N TYR A 111 -3.13 8.62 -1.09
CA TYR A 111 -1.92 8.04 -1.66
C TYR A 111 -0.93 9.10 -2.14
N GLY A 112 -1.38 10.05 -2.97
CA GLY A 112 -0.57 11.16 -3.44
C GLY A 112 -0.12 12.08 -2.30
N THR A 113 -1.01 12.39 -1.34
CA THR A 113 -0.65 13.18 -0.16
C THR A 113 0.47 12.50 0.65
N LEU A 114 0.39 11.19 0.83
CA LEU A 114 1.44 10.43 1.51
C LEU A 114 2.72 10.33 0.67
N TYR A 115 2.61 10.37 -0.65
CA TYR A 115 3.73 10.32 -1.59
C TYR A 115 4.48 11.66 -1.66
N ALA A 116 3.78 12.79 -1.49
CA ALA A 116 4.28 14.15 -1.68
C ALA A 116 5.52 14.51 -0.86
N PRO A 117 5.67 14.11 0.43
CA PRO A 117 6.86 14.44 1.20
C PRO A 117 8.16 13.88 0.59
N ALA A 118 8.13 12.65 0.09
CA ALA A 118 9.29 12.07 -0.57
C ALA A 118 9.61 12.81 -1.88
N GLN A 119 8.59 13.18 -2.66
CA GLN A 119 8.77 13.99 -3.86
C GLN A 119 9.39 15.36 -3.53
N ALA A 120 8.89 16.03 -2.49
CA ALA A 120 9.44 17.32 -2.08
C ALA A 120 10.93 17.21 -1.71
N ILE A 121 11.31 16.20 -0.92
CA ILE A 121 12.69 15.98 -0.51
C ILE A 121 13.58 15.63 -1.71
N LEU A 122 13.13 14.70 -2.57
CA LEU A 122 13.94 14.17 -3.67
C LEU A 122 14.13 15.16 -4.82
N PHE A 123 13.15 16.04 -5.05
CA PHE A 123 13.15 17.00 -6.15
C PHE A 123 13.30 18.46 -5.70
N GLY A 124 13.53 18.70 -4.41
CA GLY A 124 13.75 20.05 -3.87
C GLY A 124 12.52 20.96 -3.97
N LEU A 125 11.30 20.38 -3.86
CA LEU A 125 10.08 21.19 -3.87
C LEU A 125 9.94 21.93 -2.54
N ASP A 126 9.58 23.20 -2.62
CA ASP A 126 9.12 23.95 -1.46
C ASP A 126 7.70 23.52 -1.02
N PHE A 127 7.17 24.11 0.02
CA PHE A 127 5.84 23.77 0.53
C PHE A 127 4.73 24.02 -0.50
N GLN A 128 4.82 25.11 -1.26
CA GLN A 128 3.84 25.43 -2.31
C GLN A 128 3.93 24.44 -3.47
N GLY A 129 5.12 24.08 -3.89
CA GLY A 129 5.38 23.06 -4.90
C GLY A 129 4.86 21.69 -4.47
N MET A 130 5.03 21.31 -3.21
CA MET A 130 4.48 20.07 -2.67
C MET A 130 2.94 20.07 -2.69
N ILE A 131 2.29 21.17 -2.32
CA ILE A 131 0.83 21.31 -2.41
C ILE A 131 0.37 21.23 -3.88
N ALA A 132 1.02 21.96 -4.78
CA ALA A 132 0.68 21.94 -6.20
C ALA A 132 0.80 20.53 -6.79
N TRP A 133 1.86 19.80 -6.43
CA TRP A 133 2.04 18.40 -6.82
C TRP A 133 0.92 17.49 -6.30
N THR A 134 0.55 17.64 -5.02
CA THR A 134 -0.57 16.89 -4.41
C THR A 134 -1.89 17.18 -5.12
N VAL A 135 -2.20 18.45 -5.37
CA VAL A 135 -3.44 18.85 -6.08
C VAL A 135 -3.49 18.28 -7.48
N ALA A 136 -2.38 18.30 -8.22
CA ALA A 136 -2.30 17.70 -9.55
C ALA A 136 -2.50 16.17 -9.52
N GLY A 137 -2.18 15.52 -8.39
CA GLY A 137 -2.37 14.09 -8.17
C GLY A 137 -3.79 13.66 -7.78
N LEU A 138 -4.66 14.57 -7.35
CA LEU A 138 -6.01 14.24 -6.84
C LEU A 138 -6.87 13.36 -7.78
N PRO A 139 -6.88 13.54 -9.11
CA PRO A 139 -7.62 12.65 -10.00
C PRO A 139 -7.16 11.18 -9.90
N PHE A 140 -5.86 10.96 -9.73
CA PHE A 140 -5.28 9.61 -9.57
C PHE A 140 -5.61 9.03 -8.19
N ASP A 141 -5.57 9.85 -7.14
CA ASP A 141 -5.96 9.46 -5.78
C ASP A 141 -7.44 9.07 -5.71
N LEU A 142 -8.31 9.77 -6.47
CA LEU A 142 -9.72 9.40 -6.58
C LEU A 142 -9.89 7.99 -7.15
N ILE A 143 -9.16 7.67 -8.23
CA ILE A 143 -9.19 6.32 -8.84
C ILE A 143 -8.68 5.27 -7.84
N HIS A 144 -7.57 5.55 -7.15
CA HIS A 144 -7.04 4.68 -6.10
C HIS A 144 -8.04 4.43 -4.97
N GLY A 145 -8.66 5.48 -4.46
CA GLY A 145 -9.63 5.37 -3.37
C GLY A 145 -10.86 4.55 -3.76
N VAL A 146 -11.44 4.84 -4.93
CA VAL A 146 -12.61 4.12 -5.44
C VAL A 146 -12.25 2.66 -5.73
N SER A 147 -11.13 2.39 -6.39
CA SER A 147 -10.69 1.02 -6.68
C SER A 147 -10.45 0.21 -5.42
N ASN A 148 -9.80 0.78 -4.41
CA ASN A 148 -9.56 0.13 -3.12
C ASN A 148 -10.84 -0.09 -2.31
N PHE A 149 -11.88 0.71 -2.53
CA PHE A 149 -13.21 0.49 -1.93
C PHE A 149 -13.93 -0.69 -2.56
N CYS A 150 -13.80 -0.86 -3.89
CA CYS A 150 -14.51 -1.89 -4.64
C CYS A 150 -13.80 -3.25 -4.68
N ALA A 151 -12.53 -3.32 -4.33
CA ALA A 151 -11.71 -4.52 -4.35
C ALA A 151 -11.87 -5.37 -3.09
#